data_5d1b2ab207ad92c6754dc088b687a9e3
#
_entry.id   5d1b2ab207ad92c6754dc088b687a9e3
#
_cell.length_a   1.000
_cell.length_b   1.000
_cell.length_c   1.000
_cell.angle_alpha   90.00
_cell.angle_beta   90.00
_cell.angle_gamma   90.00
#
_symmetry.space_group_name_H-M   'P 1'
#
loop_
_entity.id
_entity.type
_entity.pdbx_description
1 polymer ?
#
loop_
_entity_poly.entity_id
_entity_poly.type
_entity_poly.pdbx_seq_one_letter_code
_entity_poly.pdbx_strand_id
1 'polypeptide(L)'
;MGTTSSLRIDDDLYDAAKVAGSSSSRSASQQIAHWALIGREMELSHRVSARDIADVLAGKARYDDLAPCKQAVVRAEWTEQIESATESLDFEREFTAEGRSYVESDLDGNVRWSEPR
;
A
#
# COMPACT_ATOMS: atom_id res chain seq x y z
N MET A 1 -29.12 16.29 0.47
CA MET A 1 -27.68 16.53 0.50
C MET A 1 -27.05 15.71 1.62
N GLY A 2 -25.99 15.01 1.30
CA GLY A 2 -25.26 14.22 2.29
C GLY A 2 -24.42 15.10 3.23
N THR A 3 -24.19 14.61 4.44
CA THR A 3 -23.19 15.16 5.34
C THR A 3 -21.80 14.69 4.93
N THR A 4 -20.78 15.48 5.24
CA THR A 4 -19.38 15.12 4.97
C THR A 4 -18.70 14.67 6.26
N SER A 5 -17.75 13.76 6.13
CA SER A 5 -16.90 13.29 7.22
C SER A 5 -15.44 13.58 6.91
N SER A 6 -14.65 13.81 7.95
CA SER A 6 -13.21 13.99 7.80
C SER A 6 -12.51 12.63 7.70
N LEU A 7 -11.53 12.54 6.80
CA LEU A 7 -10.74 11.34 6.56
C LEU A 7 -9.28 11.72 6.39
N ARG A 8 -8.39 10.93 6.98
CA ARG A 8 -6.95 11.07 6.76
C ARG A 8 -6.51 10.24 5.57
N ILE A 9 -5.69 10.82 4.72
CA ILE A 9 -5.16 10.21 3.50
C ILE A 9 -3.64 10.41 3.50
N ASP A 10 -2.90 9.39 3.05
CA ASP A 10 -1.45 9.48 2.87
C ASP A 10 -1.08 10.57 1.88
N ASP A 11 0.02 11.26 2.16
CA ASP A 11 0.50 12.36 1.33
C ASP A 11 0.77 11.93 -0.11
N ASP A 12 1.36 10.76 -0.32
CA ASP A 12 1.63 10.22 -1.65
C ASP A 12 0.35 10.02 -2.47
N LEU A 13 -0.68 9.48 -1.85
CA LEU A 13 -1.99 9.31 -2.49
C LEU A 13 -2.65 10.66 -2.77
N TYR A 14 -2.54 11.60 -1.83
CA TYR A 14 -3.05 12.95 -2.00
C TYR A 14 -2.37 13.67 -3.17
N ASP A 15 -1.05 13.62 -3.26
CA ASP A 15 -0.28 14.22 -4.34
C ASP A 15 -0.60 13.59 -5.70
N ALA A 16 -0.72 12.27 -5.76
CA ALA A 16 -1.16 11.56 -6.95
C ALA A 16 -2.56 12.00 -7.41
N ALA A 17 -3.48 12.17 -6.47
CA ALA A 17 -4.83 12.64 -6.75
C ALA A 17 -4.85 14.09 -7.27
N LYS A 18 -3.99 14.93 -6.71
CA LYS A 18 -3.85 16.33 -7.14
C LYS A 18 -3.37 16.40 -8.59
N VAL A 19 -2.39 15.61 -8.95
CA VAL A 19 -1.87 15.53 -10.33
C VAL A 19 -2.94 14.98 -11.29
N ALA A 20 -3.54 13.84 -10.95
CA ALA A 20 -4.58 13.22 -11.79
C ALA A 20 -5.82 14.09 -11.93
N GLY A 21 -6.23 14.73 -10.85
CA GLY A 21 -7.41 15.60 -10.84
C GLY A 21 -7.26 16.84 -11.70
N SER A 22 -6.06 17.38 -11.82
CA SER A 22 -5.79 18.59 -12.58
C SER A 22 -6.20 18.48 -14.06
N SER A 23 -6.01 17.32 -14.67
CA SER A 23 -6.39 17.05 -16.06
C SER A 23 -7.90 16.90 -16.26
N SER A 24 -8.64 16.62 -15.19
CA SER A 24 -10.11 16.40 -15.23
C SER A 24 -10.88 17.50 -14.52
N SER A 25 -10.24 18.61 -14.18
CA SER A 25 -10.81 19.73 -13.43
C SER A 25 -11.42 19.30 -12.09
N ARG A 26 -10.80 18.33 -11.43
CA ARG A 26 -11.16 17.86 -10.09
C ARG A 26 -10.15 18.33 -9.06
N SER A 27 -10.63 18.67 -7.85
CA SER A 27 -9.74 18.83 -6.69
C SER A 27 -9.16 17.46 -6.28
N ALA A 28 -8.12 17.46 -5.45
CA ALA A 28 -7.56 16.23 -4.89
C ALA A 28 -8.64 15.41 -4.17
N SER A 29 -9.47 16.05 -3.34
CA SER A 29 -10.57 15.39 -2.62
C SER A 29 -11.59 14.78 -3.57
N GLN A 30 -11.98 15.50 -4.63
CA GLN A 30 -12.90 14.99 -5.65
C GLN A 30 -12.29 13.80 -6.40
N GLN A 31 -11.01 13.87 -6.71
CA GLN A 31 -10.33 12.77 -7.41
C GLN A 31 -10.25 11.52 -6.53
N ILE A 32 -9.94 11.66 -5.24
CA ILE A 32 -9.92 10.55 -4.28
C ILE A 32 -11.32 9.94 -4.16
N ALA A 33 -12.36 10.75 -4.02
CA ALA A 33 -13.74 10.27 -3.98
C ALA A 33 -14.12 9.50 -5.25
N HIS A 34 -13.70 9.99 -6.41
CA HIS A 34 -13.91 9.32 -7.69
C HIS A 34 -13.21 7.96 -7.75
N TRP A 35 -11.96 7.89 -7.34
CA TRP A 35 -11.23 6.61 -7.26
C TRP A 35 -11.85 5.64 -6.26
N ALA A 36 -12.33 6.15 -5.12
CA ALA A 36 -13.02 5.33 -4.12
C ALA A 36 -14.31 4.73 -4.67
N LEU A 37 -15.09 5.48 -5.45
CA LEU A 37 -16.28 4.99 -6.10
C LEU A 37 -15.96 3.88 -7.11
N ILE A 38 -14.94 4.09 -7.94
CA ILE A 38 -14.48 3.07 -8.90
C ILE A 38 -14.04 1.81 -8.15
N GLY A 39 -13.21 1.96 -7.12
CA GLY A 39 -12.71 0.83 -6.32
C GLY A 39 -13.85 0.04 -5.67
N ARG A 40 -14.83 0.72 -5.11
CA ARG A 40 -16.00 0.09 -4.52
C ARG A 40 -16.80 -0.71 -5.56
N GLU A 41 -17.05 -0.13 -6.72
CA GLU A 41 -17.77 -0.81 -7.78
C GLU A 41 -16.99 -2.02 -8.33
N MET A 42 -15.67 -1.92 -8.40
CA MET A 42 -14.81 -3.05 -8.79
C MET A 42 -14.91 -4.20 -7.79
N GLU A 43 -14.86 -3.91 -6.49
CA GLU A 43 -14.99 -4.92 -5.44
C GLU A 43 -16.35 -5.62 -5.47
N LEU A 44 -17.41 -4.87 -5.76
CA LEU A 44 -18.77 -5.39 -5.87
C LEU A 44 -19.04 -6.11 -7.19
N SER A 45 -18.17 -5.96 -8.18
CA SER A 45 -18.35 -6.56 -9.49
C SER A 45 -18.05 -8.06 -9.47
N HIS A 46 -18.92 -8.83 -10.11
CA HIS A 46 -18.69 -10.27 -10.34
C HIS A 46 -17.49 -10.57 -11.25
N ARG A 47 -16.97 -9.58 -11.96
CA ARG A 47 -15.77 -9.70 -12.80
C ARG A 47 -14.48 -9.73 -11.98
N VAL A 48 -14.52 -9.22 -10.76
CA VAL A 48 -13.39 -9.26 -9.82
C VAL A 48 -13.68 -10.35 -8.80
N SER A 49 -13.15 -11.54 -9.04
CA SER A 49 -13.32 -12.67 -8.15
C SER A 49 -12.38 -12.53 -6.95
N ALA A 50 -12.94 -12.41 -5.76
CA ALA A 50 -12.16 -12.42 -4.51
C ALA A 50 -11.32 -13.69 -4.36
N ARG A 51 -11.80 -14.81 -4.88
CA ARG A 51 -11.08 -16.09 -4.86
C ARG A 51 -9.82 -16.05 -5.71
N ASP A 52 -9.90 -15.52 -6.94
CA ASP A 52 -8.75 -15.42 -7.82
C ASP A 52 -7.66 -14.52 -7.22
N ILE A 53 -8.06 -13.42 -6.61
CA ILE A 53 -7.16 -12.50 -5.92
C ILE A 53 -6.52 -13.18 -4.71
N ALA A 54 -7.31 -13.85 -3.89
CA ALA A 54 -6.83 -14.59 -2.72
C ALA A 54 -5.84 -15.68 -3.11
N ASP A 55 -6.07 -16.39 -4.20
CA ASP A 55 -5.17 -17.44 -4.70
C ASP A 55 -3.81 -16.87 -5.12
N VAL A 56 -3.77 -15.71 -5.76
CA VAL A 56 -2.52 -15.05 -6.10
C VAL A 56 -1.80 -14.54 -4.86
N LEU A 57 -2.50 -13.92 -3.92
CA LEU A 57 -1.93 -13.43 -2.65
C LEU A 57 -1.37 -14.57 -1.80
N ALA A 58 -1.98 -15.74 -1.86
CA ALA A 58 -1.51 -16.95 -1.16
C ALA A 58 -0.40 -17.71 -1.91
N GLY A 59 0.00 -17.27 -3.10
CA GLY A 59 1.02 -17.93 -3.92
C GLY A 59 0.51 -19.18 -4.66
N LYS A 60 -0.80 -19.41 -4.70
CA LYS A 60 -1.41 -20.57 -5.35
C LYS A 60 -1.67 -20.37 -6.84
N ALA A 61 -1.72 -19.14 -7.32
CA ALA A 61 -1.92 -18.77 -8.71
C ALA A 61 -0.96 -17.67 -9.10
N ARG A 62 -0.74 -17.53 -10.42
CA ARG A 62 0.21 -16.56 -10.98
C ARG A 62 -0.49 -15.22 -11.21
N TYR A 63 0.18 -14.16 -10.81
CA TYR A 63 -0.26 -12.78 -11.08
C TYR A 63 -0.45 -12.52 -12.59
N ASP A 64 0.47 -13.00 -13.41
CA ASP A 64 0.46 -12.78 -14.85
C ASP A 64 -0.76 -13.41 -15.56
N ASP A 65 -1.39 -14.41 -14.95
CA ASP A 65 -2.57 -15.07 -15.50
C ASP A 65 -3.88 -14.31 -15.19
N LEU A 66 -3.81 -13.26 -14.37
CA LEU A 66 -4.97 -12.44 -14.04
C LEU A 66 -5.29 -11.41 -15.12
N ALA A 67 -6.56 -11.10 -15.29
CA ALA A 67 -7.00 -9.96 -16.08
C ALA A 67 -6.47 -8.64 -15.47
N PRO A 68 -6.23 -7.57 -16.26
CA PRO A 68 -5.64 -6.32 -15.77
C PRO A 68 -6.37 -5.68 -14.60
N CYS A 69 -7.69 -5.74 -14.55
CA CYS A 69 -8.45 -5.19 -13.43
C CYS A 69 -8.21 -5.97 -12.12
N LYS A 70 -8.06 -7.28 -12.19
CA LYS A 70 -7.74 -8.12 -11.04
C LYS A 70 -6.28 -7.91 -10.60
N GLN A 71 -5.37 -7.74 -11.55
CA GLN A 71 -3.97 -7.38 -11.25
C GLN A 71 -3.88 -6.06 -10.50
N ALA A 72 -4.70 -5.07 -10.86
CA ALA A 72 -4.75 -3.78 -10.17
C ALA A 72 -5.16 -3.94 -8.69
N VAL A 73 -6.15 -4.78 -8.42
CA VAL A 73 -6.59 -5.08 -7.04
C VAL A 73 -5.48 -5.78 -6.26
N VAL A 74 -4.80 -6.75 -6.86
CA VAL A 74 -3.67 -7.44 -6.22
C VAL A 74 -2.55 -6.46 -5.87
N ARG A 75 -2.21 -5.53 -6.78
CA ARG A 75 -1.19 -4.51 -6.50
C ARG A 75 -1.58 -3.62 -5.32
N ALA A 76 -2.84 -3.22 -5.23
CA ALA A 76 -3.34 -2.41 -4.11
C ALA A 76 -3.22 -3.18 -2.79
N GLU A 77 -3.62 -4.46 -2.76
CA GLU A 77 -3.49 -5.33 -1.59
C GLU A 77 -2.03 -5.53 -1.18
N TRP A 78 -1.14 -5.76 -2.12
CA TRP A 78 0.29 -5.88 -1.82
C TRP A 78 0.87 -4.60 -1.23
N THR A 79 0.49 -3.45 -1.77
CA THR A 79 0.92 -2.15 -1.24
C THR A 79 0.49 -1.99 0.22
N GLU A 80 -0.77 -2.24 0.53
CA GLU A 80 -1.29 -2.18 1.89
C GLU A 80 -0.58 -3.16 2.84
N GLN A 81 -0.35 -4.40 2.38
CA GLN A 81 0.34 -5.42 3.17
C GLN A 81 1.80 -5.04 3.43
N ILE A 82 2.49 -4.51 2.43
CA ILE A 82 3.89 -4.06 2.57
C ILE A 82 3.98 -2.87 3.52
N GLU A 83 3.12 -1.90 3.39
CA GLU A 83 3.08 -0.74 4.30
C GLU A 83 2.82 -1.17 5.74
N SER A 84 1.82 -2.01 5.96
CA SER A 84 1.50 -2.55 7.29
C SER A 84 2.65 -3.36 7.88
N ALA A 85 3.29 -4.22 7.10
CA ALA A 85 4.43 -5.00 7.54
C ALA A 85 5.64 -4.12 7.86
N THR A 86 5.89 -3.08 7.05
CA THR A 86 6.99 -2.14 7.24
C THR A 86 6.83 -1.34 8.53
N GLU A 87 5.62 -0.90 8.85
CA GLU A 87 5.32 -0.18 10.10
C GLU A 87 5.64 -1.01 11.35
N SER A 88 5.50 -2.33 11.26
CA SER A 88 5.77 -3.24 12.39
C SER A 88 7.21 -3.75 12.44
N LEU A 89 8.06 -3.42 11.46
CA LEU A 89 9.45 -3.85 11.43
C LEU A 89 10.31 -3.07 12.43
N ASP A 90 11.04 -3.81 13.23
CA ASP A 90 12.06 -3.29 14.14
C ASP A 90 13.27 -4.24 14.08
N PHE A 91 14.13 -4.00 13.12
CA PHE A 91 15.32 -4.83 12.92
C PHE A 91 16.31 -4.76 14.09
N GLU A 92 16.44 -3.61 14.75
CA GLU A 92 17.27 -3.45 15.94
C GLU A 92 16.82 -4.43 17.02
N ARG A 93 15.52 -4.46 17.30
CA ARG A 93 14.93 -5.35 18.30
C ARG A 93 15.09 -6.81 17.92
N GLU A 94 14.85 -7.16 16.65
CA GLU A 94 14.98 -8.54 16.16
C GLU A 94 16.42 -9.03 16.25
N PHE A 95 17.39 -8.24 15.80
CA PHE A 95 18.81 -8.60 15.85
C PHE A 95 19.32 -8.67 17.29
N THR A 96 18.88 -7.78 18.15
CA THR A 96 19.22 -7.82 19.59
C THR A 96 18.66 -9.08 20.24
N ALA A 97 17.41 -9.46 19.94
CA ALA A 97 16.79 -10.69 20.47
C ALA A 97 17.50 -11.96 20.00
N GLU A 98 18.01 -11.96 18.75
CA GLU A 98 18.77 -13.06 18.18
C GLU A 98 20.25 -13.07 18.58
N GLY A 99 20.73 -12.04 19.30
CA GLY A 99 22.14 -11.89 19.65
C GLY A 99 23.04 -11.58 18.46
N ARG A 100 22.51 -10.96 17.42
CA ARG A 100 23.25 -10.64 16.19
C ARG A 100 23.71 -9.18 16.21
N SER A 101 24.92 -8.95 15.76
CA SER A 101 25.39 -7.60 15.46
C SER A 101 24.78 -7.11 14.15
N TYR A 102 24.60 -5.81 14.03
CA TYR A 102 24.04 -5.19 12.85
C TYR A 102 24.73 -3.86 12.54
N VAL A 103 24.48 -3.36 11.35
CA VAL A 103 25.06 -2.12 10.86
C VAL A 103 23.94 -1.08 10.76
N GLU A 104 24.19 0.09 11.31
CA GLU A 104 23.29 1.24 11.22
C GLU A 104 23.90 2.36 10.39
N SER A 105 23.09 3.11 9.70
CA SER A 105 23.50 4.40 9.17
C SER A 105 22.88 5.53 9.97
N ASP A 106 23.67 6.57 10.24
CA ASP A 106 23.16 7.79 10.85
C ASP A 106 22.48 8.69 9.80
N LEU A 107 21.94 9.82 10.25
CA LEU A 107 21.25 10.77 9.36
C LEU A 107 22.15 11.38 8.28
N ASP A 108 23.46 11.36 8.49
CA ASP A 108 24.47 11.85 7.55
C ASP A 108 24.97 10.75 6.60
N GLY A 109 24.45 9.53 6.73
CA GLY A 109 24.80 8.39 5.90
C GLY A 109 26.07 7.66 6.34
N ASN A 110 26.64 7.96 7.50
CA ASN A 110 27.77 7.25 8.04
C ASN A 110 27.33 5.90 8.61
N VAL A 111 28.11 4.88 8.37
CA VAL A 111 27.83 3.50 8.79
C VAL A 111 28.58 3.18 10.06
N ARG A 112 27.89 2.61 11.04
CA ARG A 112 28.50 2.11 12.27
C ARG A 112 27.97 0.74 12.66
N TRP A 113 28.79 -0.01 13.37
CA TRP A 113 28.41 -1.31 13.89
C TRP A 113 27.78 -1.16 15.27
N SER A 114 26.68 -1.85 15.47
CA SER A 114 26.02 -2.00 16.77
C SER A 114 26.11 -3.47 17.20
N GLU A 115 26.55 -3.68 18.42
CA GLU A 115 26.61 -5.02 18.99
C GLU A 115 25.39 -5.28 19.88
N PRO A 116 24.92 -6.55 19.95
CA PRO A 116 23.82 -6.90 20.84
C PRO A 116 24.22 -6.67 22.30
N ARG A 117 23.34 -6.08 23.03
CA ARG A 117 23.51 -5.86 24.48
C ARG A 117 23.14 -7.10 25.26
#